data_7efb238cfc7b9c6fff243fcd0ae29e0e
#
_entry.id   7efb238cfc7b9c6fff243fcd0ae29e0e
#
_cell.length_a   1.000
_cell.length_b   1.000
_cell.length_c   1.000
_cell.angle_alpha   90.00
_cell.angle_beta   90.00
_cell.angle_gamma   90.00
#
_symmetry.space_group_name_H-M   'P 1'
#
loop_
_entity.id
_entity.type
_entity.pdbx_description
1 polymer ?
#
loop_
_entity_poly.entity_id
_entity_poly.type
_entity_poly.pdbx_seq_one_letter_code
_entity_poly.pdbx_strand_id
1 'polypeptide(L)'
;MILNVLAVGDVVGDSGVEYLSRHLRGLKKLKGVHFTVVNGENASGVGILPRQAREIFDAGADVVTLGNHTWNRIQIADFLEDDRYTRPANYTSRVPGRG
;
A
#
# COMPACT_ATOMS: atom_id res chain seq x y z
N MET A 1 -22.29 9.90 -11.81
CA MET A 1 -21.61 9.66 -10.54
C MET A 1 -20.15 10.06 -10.63
N ILE A 2 -19.64 10.73 -9.62
CA ILE A 2 -18.24 11.11 -9.54
C ILE A 2 -17.57 10.28 -8.45
N LEU A 3 -16.46 9.61 -8.81
CA LEU A 3 -15.62 8.91 -7.84
C LEU A 3 -14.34 9.72 -7.61
N ASN A 4 -14.08 10.05 -6.35
CA ASN A 4 -12.84 10.70 -5.96
C ASN A 4 -11.86 9.63 -5.51
N VAL A 5 -10.77 9.47 -6.25
CA VAL A 5 -9.70 8.52 -5.96
C VAL A 5 -8.48 9.29 -5.46
N LEU A 6 -7.97 8.89 -4.31
CA LEU A 6 -6.72 9.43 -3.76
C LEU A 6 -5.59 8.45 -4.03
N ALA A 7 -4.55 8.92 -4.67
CA ALA A 7 -3.31 8.16 -4.85
C ALA A 7 -2.22 8.76 -3.95
N VAL A 8 -1.71 7.95 -3.04
CA VAL A 8 -0.61 8.32 -2.14
C VAL A 8 0.65 7.67 -2.65
N GLY A 9 1.62 8.49 -3.04
CA GLY A 9 2.90 8.00 -3.56
C GLY A 9 3.90 7.74 -2.45
N ASP A 10 4.76 6.79 -2.69
CA ASP A 10 6.05 6.56 -2.02
C ASP A 10 6.09 6.83 -0.51
N VAL A 11 5.36 6.02 0.25
CA VAL A 11 5.43 6.06 1.72
C VAL A 11 6.76 5.45 2.14
N VAL A 12 7.63 6.26 2.73
CA VAL A 12 9.00 5.86 3.08
C VAL A 12 9.17 5.75 4.58
N GLY A 13 9.58 4.57 5.05
CA GLY A 13 9.94 4.31 6.43
C GLY A 13 8.77 4.34 7.41
N ASP A 14 9.05 4.00 8.66
CA ASP A 14 8.04 4.04 9.72
C ASP A 14 7.50 5.46 9.95
N SER A 15 8.33 6.49 9.74
CA SER A 15 7.88 7.87 9.87
C SER A 15 6.83 8.24 8.83
N GLY A 16 6.98 7.76 7.59
CA GLY A 16 5.98 7.96 6.54
C GLY A 16 4.68 7.23 6.86
N VAL A 17 4.78 6.00 7.33
CA VAL A 17 3.62 5.20 7.76
C VAL A 17 2.89 5.90 8.91
N GLU A 18 3.62 6.39 9.89
CA GLU A 18 3.03 7.10 11.04
C GLU A 18 2.32 8.38 10.60
N TYR A 19 2.93 9.16 9.72
CA TYR A 19 2.31 10.36 9.19
C TYR A 19 0.99 10.03 8.48
N LEU A 20 0.99 9.00 7.67
CA LEU A 20 -0.20 8.52 6.98
C LEU A 20 -1.28 8.12 7.98
N SER A 21 -0.91 7.38 9.03
CA SER A 21 -1.84 6.93 10.06
C SER A 21 -2.54 8.09 10.76
N ARG A 22 -1.84 9.21 10.94
CA ARG A 22 -2.38 10.39 11.61
C ARG A 22 -3.29 11.24 10.72
N HIS A 23 -3.02 11.27 9.41
CA HIS A 23 -3.60 12.30 8.54
C HIS A 23 -4.55 11.77 7.46
N LEU A 24 -4.43 10.50 7.08
CA LEU A 24 -5.14 9.99 5.92
C LEU A 24 -6.67 10.07 6.08
N ARG A 25 -7.20 9.66 7.22
CA ARG A 25 -8.67 9.67 7.44
C ARG A 25 -9.24 11.08 7.38
N GLY A 26 -8.55 12.04 7.98
CA GLY A 26 -8.96 13.44 7.94
C GLY A 26 -8.93 14.01 6.53
N LEU A 27 -7.89 13.69 5.77
CA LEU A 27 -7.78 14.13 4.38
C LEU A 27 -8.87 13.50 3.51
N LYS A 28 -9.14 12.22 3.67
CA LYS A 28 -10.20 11.52 2.94
C LYS A 28 -11.56 12.17 3.19
N LYS A 29 -11.85 12.49 4.44
CA LYS A 29 -13.09 13.15 4.81
C LYS A 29 -13.18 14.55 4.21
N LEU A 30 -12.10 15.32 4.31
CA LEU A 30 -12.05 16.69 3.80
C LEU A 30 -12.26 16.74 2.28
N LYS A 31 -11.70 15.79 1.55
CA LYS A 31 -11.74 15.76 0.07
C LYS A 31 -12.86 14.88 -0.49
N GLY A 32 -13.67 14.25 0.36
CA GLY A 32 -14.73 13.35 -0.11
C GLY A 32 -14.19 12.16 -0.91
N VAL A 33 -13.12 11.53 -0.41
CA VAL A 33 -12.44 10.43 -1.11
C VAL A 33 -13.24 9.14 -0.97
N HIS A 34 -13.47 8.47 -2.10
CA HIS A 34 -14.19 7.20 -2.17
C HIS A 34 -13.27 5.98 -2.18
N PHE A 35 -12.08 6.11 -2.75
CA PHE A 35 -11.14 5.00 -2.89
C PHE A 35 -9.71 5.51 -2.77
N THR A 36 -8.87 4.79 -2.02
CA THR A 36 -7.50 5.20 -1.73
C THR A 36 -6.51 4.11 -2.11
N VAL A 37 -5.54 4.47 -2.95
CA VAL A 37 -4.43 3.62 -3.36
C VAL A 37 -3.15 4.19 -2.76
N VAL A 38 -2.38 3.36 -2.08
CA VAL A 38 -1.13 3.76 -1.43
C VAL A 38 0.03 2.94 -1.99
N ASN A 39 1.09 3.60 -2.43
CA ASN A 39 2.32 2.91 -2.77
C ASN A 39 3.12 2.65 -1.48
N GLY A 40 3.29 1.37 -1.15
CA GLY A 40 3.96 0.93 0.08
C GLY A 40 5.31 0.27 -0.17
N GLU A 41 5.86 0.33 -1.38
CA GLU A 41 7.08 -0.42 -1.71
C GLU A 41 8.31 -0.03 -0.88
N ASN A 42 8.32 1.17 -0.30
CA ASN A 42 9.43 1.68 0.52
C ASN A 42 9.05 1.92 1.99
N ALA A 43 7.94 1.36 2.44
CA ALA A 43 7.49 1.55 3.83
C ALA A 43 8.53 1.07 4.85
N SER A 44 9.37 0.11 4.49
CA SER A 44 10.48 -0.39 5.31
C SER A 44 11.85 0.13 4.82
N GLY A 45 11.86 1.31 4.18
CA GLY A 45 13.02 1.81 3.45
C GLY A 45 13.12 1.19 2.07
N VAL A 46 13.13 -0.14 1.99
CA VAL A 46 13.02 -0.92 0.75
C VAL A 46 12.11 -2.11 1.07
N GLY A 47 11.02 -2.24 0.34
CA GLY A 47 10.01 -3.26 0.60
C GLY A 47 9.06 -2.86 1.73
N ILE A 48 8.19 -3.79 2.12
CA ILE A 48 7.18 -3.58 3.16
C ILE A 48 7.09 -4.80 4.07
N LEU A 49 6.95 -4.56 5.36
CA LEU A 49 6.68 -5.60 6.34
C LEU A 49 5.16 -5.74 6.56
N PRO A 50 4.67 -6.94 6.93
CA PRO A 50 3.25 -7.16 7.18
C PRO A 50 2.63 -6.18 8.18
N ARG A 51 3.35 -5.82 9.27
CA ARG A 51 2.84 -4.87 10.24
C ARG A 51 2.63 -3.47 9.65
N GLN A 52 3.52 -3.06 8.75
CA GLN A 52 3.41 -1.76 8.08
C GLN A 52 2.23 -1.74 7.11
N ALA A 53 2.03 -2.83 6.38
CA ALA A 53 0.87 -2.97 5.50
C ALA A 53 -0.43 -2.88 6.30
N ARG A 54 -0.50 -3.55 7.44
CA ARG A 54 -1.66 -3.48 8.33
C ARG A 54 -1.92 -2.06 8.80
N GLU A 55 -0.88 -1.35 9.22
CA GLU A 55 -0.99 0.04 9.64
C GLU A 55 -1.52 0.94 8.51
N ILE A 56 -1.06 0.72 7.28
CA ILE A 56 -1.51 1.47 6.11
C ILE A 56 -2.98 1.19 5.81
N PHE A 57 -3.42 -0.08 5.86
CA PHE A 57 -4.83 -0.41 5.69
C PHE A 57 -5.69 0.18 6.82
N ASP A 58 -5.23 0.08 8.05
CA ASP A 58 -5.95 0.65 9.20
C ASP A 58 -6.04 2.18 9.10
N ALA A 59 -5.06 2.82 8.47
CA ALA A 59 -5.08 4.26 8.22
C ALA A 59 -6.15 4.67 7.20
N GLY A 60 -6.62 3.75 6.37
CA GLY A 60 -7.70 3.99 5.43
C GLY A 60 -7.39 3.67 3.97
N ALA A 61 -6.30 2.97 3.68
CA ALA A 61 -6.00 2.52 2.32
C ALA A 61 -6.91 1.37 1.90
N ASP A 62 -7.30 1.35 0.64
CA ASP A 62 -8.07 0.25 0.05
C ASP A 62 -7.17 -0.73 -0.70
N VAL A 63 -6.11 -0.22 -1.32
CA VAL A 63 -5.14 -1.02 -2.07
C VAL A 63 -3.74 -0.50 -1.79
N VAL A 64 -2.78 -1.43 -1.65
CA VAL A 64 -1.35 -1.14 -1.53
C VAL A 64 -0.61 -1.67 -2.75
N THR A 65 0.10 -0.79 -3.45
CA THR A 65 0.97 -1.17 -4.57
C THR A 65 2.40 -1.36 -4.10
N LEU A 66 3.12 -2.31 -4.67
CA LEU A 66 4.42 -2.75 -4.14
C LEU A 66 5.62 -2.48 -5.06
N GLY A 67 5.39 -2.16 -6.32
CA GLY A 67 6.47 -1.81 -7.23
C GLY A 67 7.56 -2.87 -7.36
N ASN A 68 8.76 -2.45 -7.75
CA ASN A 68 9.88 -3.36 -7.97
C ASN A 68 10.52 -3.87 -6.67
N HIS A 69 10.16 -3.33 -5.52
CA HIS A 69 10.67 -3.77 -4.23
C HIS A 69 9.74 -4.79 -3.53
N THR A 70 8.78 -5.37 -4.24
CA THR A 70 7.81 -6.34 -3.70
C THR A 70 8.48 -7.43 -2.85
N TRP A 71 9.62 -7.94 -3.30
CA TRP A 71 10.29 -9.10 -2.70
C TRP A 71 11.41 -8.76 -1.73
N ASN A 72 11.71 -7.48 -1.50
CA ASN A 72 12.82 -7.08 -0.64
C ASN A 72 12.59 -7.45 0.83
N ARG A 73 11.34 -7.58 1.26
CA ARG A 73 10.97 -8.12 2.57
C ARG A 73 10.15 -9.38 2.34
N ILE A 74 10.79 -10.52 2.43
CA ILE A 74 10.16 -11.80 2.06
C ILE A 74 8.94 -12.15 2.92
N GLN A 75 8.84 -11.58 4.11
CA GLN A 75 7.69 -11.79 5.00
C GLN A 75 6.36 -11.40 4.35
N ILE A 76 6.40 -10.49 3.37
CA ILE A 76 5.18 -10.08 2.66
C ILE A 76 4.62 -11.17 1.75
N ALA A 77 5.45 -12.15 1.35
CA ALA A 77 5.05 -13.18 0.40
C ALA A 77 3.79 -13.94 0.85
N ASP A 78 3.65 -14.18 2.16
CA ASP A 78 2.51 -14.90 2.71
C ASP A 78 1.20 -14.10 2.63
N PHE A 79 1.27 -12.80 2.38
CA PHE A 79 0.14 -11.89 2.36
C PHE A 79 -0.25 -11.44 0.95
N LEU A 80 0.54 -11.77 -0.08
CA LEU A 80 0.34 -11.26 -1.44
C LEU A 80 -0.89 -11.83 -2.15
N GLU A 81 -1.49 -12.90 -1.64
CA GLU A 81 -2.74 -13.42 -2.17
C GLU A 81 -3.97 -12.61 -1.74
N ASP A 82 -3.82 -11.71 -0.78
CA ASP A 82 -4.87 -10.75 -0.44
C ASP A 82 -5.07 -9.78 -1.61
N ASP A 83 -6.31 -9.60 -2.02
CA ASP A 83 -6.69 -8.77 -3.18
C ASP A 83 -6.34 -7.29 -3.02
N ARG A 84 -6.00 -6.86 -1.81
CA ARG A 84 -5.64 -5.46 -1.52
C ARG A 84 -4.19 -5.12 -1.86
N TYR A 85 -3.36 -6.13 -2.22
CA TYR A 85 -1.98 -5.91 -2.65
C TYR A 85 -1.86 -6.08 -4.15
N THR A 86 -1.03 -5.24 -4.79
CA THR A 86 -0.64 -5.40 -6.18
C THR A 86 0.87 -5.37 -6.34
N ARG A 87 1.40 -6.37 -7.00
CA ARG A 87 2.79 -6.40 -7.47
C ARG A 87 2.83 -5.94 -8.94
N PRO A 88 4.02 -5.61 -9.48
CA PRO A 88 4.11 -5.31 -10.91
C PRO A 88 3.60 -6.47 -11.78
N ALA A 89 2.78 -6.13 -12.76
CA ALA A 89 2.10 -7.12 -13.61
C ALA A 89 3.07 -7.89 -14.51
N ASN A 90 4.26 -7.35 -14.74
CA ASN A 90 5.27 -7.95 -15.63
C ASN A 90 6.12 -9.03 -14.95
N TYR A 91 5.90 -9.34 -13.67
CA TYR A 91 6.45 -10.56 -13.08
C TYR A 91 5.73 -11.77 -13.66
N THR A 92 6.44 -12.91 -13.69
CA THR A 92 5.82 -14.19 -14.11
C THR A 92 4.63 -14.54 -13.23
N SER A 93 3.63 -15.21 -13.83
CA SER A 93 2.46 -15.68 -13.09
C SER A 93 2.77 -16.71 -12.00
N ARG A 94 4.00 -17.25 -12.00
CA ARG A 94 4.43 -18.27 -11.02
C ARG A 94 4.75 -17.67 -9.65
N VAL A 95 5.02 -16.35 -9.57
CA VAL A 95 5.30 -15.72 -8.28
C VAL A 95 4.00 -15.40 -7.56
N PRO A 96 4.01 -15.35 -6.21
CA PRO A 96 2.83 -15.00 -5.44
C PRO A 96 2.30 -13.61 -5.76
N GLY A 97 0.99 -13.44 -5.55
CA GLY A 97 0.34 -12.15 -5.69
C GLY A 97 -0.19 -11.90 -7.10
N ARG A 98 -0.73 -10.71 -7.30
CA ARG A 98 -1.40 -10.28 -8.53
C ARG A 98 -0.84 -8.95 -9.01
N GLY A 99 -0.76 -8.82 -10.30
CA GLY A 99 -0.41 -7.56 -10.94
C GLY A 99 -1.60 -6.68 -11.27
#